data_d960296dc7d34ed758478cdd0a90da2d
#
_entry.id   d960296dc7d34ed758478cdd0a90da2d
#
_cell.length_a   1.000
_cell.length_b   1.000
_cell.length_c   1.000
_cell.angle_alpha   90.00
_cell.angle_beta   90.00
_cell.angle_gamma   90.00
#
_symmetry.space_group_name_H-M   'P 1'
#
loop_
_entity.id
_entity.type
_entity.pdbx_description
1 polymer ?
#
loop_
_entity_poly.entity_id
_entity_poly.type
_entity_poly.pdbx_seq_one_letter_code
_entity_poly.pdbx_strand_id
1 'polypeptide(L)'
;GQPGDLPNFDEVARIAENAVIVTTGDQFHHGIGYGTHPEEALDAEPDGLRAAGSSIEVGIRLIEAGDYWGYNQHCVIAKSDDRDVAQLFRYLRGPLEGTLLDIGYSDATELYGQPPPTWAAGGFMKFEKVV
;
A
#
# COMPACT_ATOMS: atom_id res chain seq x y z
N GLY A 1 13.89 -8.12 -4.64
CA GLY A 1 13.67 -9.56 -4.69
C GLY A 1 12.21 -9.93 -4.59
N GLN A 2 11.90 -11.20 -4.70
CA GLN A 2 10.56 -11.74 -4.52
C GLN A 2 10.37 -12.19 -3.07
N PRO A 3 9.11 -12.29 -2.57
CA PRO A 3 8.87 -12.78 -1.21
C PRO A 3 9.54 -14.12 -0.89
N GLY A 4 9.61 -15.04 -1.86
CA GLY A 4 10.26 -16.34 -1.69
C GLY A 4 11.77 -16.29 -1.43
N ASP A 5 12.41 -15.15 -1.67
CA ASP A 5 13.83 -14.96 -1.40
C ASP A 5 14.12 -14.61 0.08
N LEU A 6 13.06 -14.36 0.85
CA LEU A 6 13.18 -14.02 2.26
C LEU A 6 13.62 -15.25 3.09
N PRO A 7 14.50 -15.05 4.11
CA PRO A 7 14.86 -16.15 5.01
C PRO A 7 13.62 -16.67 5.74
N ASN A 8 13.58 -17.99 5.93
CA ASN A 8 12.49 -18.70 6.61
C ASN A 8 11.11 -18.57 5.93
N PHE A 9 11.09 -18.22 4.66
CA PHE A 9 9.82 -18.05 3.92
C PHE A 9 8.99 -19.35 3.91
N ASP A 10 9.62 -20.51 3.76
CA ASP A 10 8.93 -21.79 3.74
C ASP A 10 8.15 -22.05 5.05
N GLU A 11 8.70 -21.63 6.18
CA GLU A 11 8.02 -21.74 7.47
C GLU A 11 6.84 -20.77 7.56
N VAL A 12 6.98 -19.55 7.08
CA VAL A 12 5.88 -18.59 7.01
C VAL A 12 4.77 -19.13 6.12
N ALA A 13 5.09 -19.68 4.97
CA ALA A 13 4.12 -20.28 4.05
C ALA A 13 3.36 -21.44 4.71
N ARG A 14 4.06 -22.28 5.46
CA ARG A 14 3.46 -23.40 6.18
C ARG A 14 2.48 -22.93 7.27
N ILE A 15 2.86 -21.92 8.05
CA ILE A 15 2.02 -21.33 9.09
C ILE A 15 0.79 -20.67 8.48
N ALA A 16 0.96 -19.98 7.36
CA ALA A 16 -0.10 -19.25 6.68
C ALA A 16 -1.08 -20.12 5.90
N GLU A 17 -0.79 -21.40 5.72
CA GLU A 17 -1.57 -22.31 4.84
C GLU A 17 -3.06 -22.34 5.17
N ASN A 18 -3.42 -22.34 6.45
CA ASN A 18 -4.80 -22.39 6.93
C ASN A 18 -5.20 -21.11 7.67
N ALA A 19 -4.53 -20.02 7.44
CA ALA A 19 -4.75 -18.75 8.13
C ALA A 19 -5.36 -17.70 7.20
N VAL A 20 -6.07 -16.74 7.79
CA VAL A 20 -6.34 -15.45 7.12
C VAL A 20 -5.13 -14.57 7.33
N ILE A 21 -4.63 -13.99 6.25
CA ILE A 21 -3.45 -13.13 6.30
C ILE A 21 -3.93 -11.68 6.38
N VAL A 22 -3.48 -10.97 7.39
CA VAL A 22 -3.75 -9.54 7.58
C VAL A 22 -2.42 -8.81 7.64
N THR A 23 -2.28 -7.77 6.85
CA THR A 23 -1.14 -6.85 6.93
C THR A 23 -1.63 -5.44 7.24
N THR A 24 -0.73 -4.63 7.78
CA THR A 24 -1.01 -3.22 8.09
C THR A 24 0.07 -2.35 7.49
N GLY A 25 -0.33 -1.18 7.00
CA GLY A 25 0.59 -0.20 6.45
C GLY A 25 -0.17 0.97 5.86
N ASP A 26 0.49 2.09 5.72
CA ASP A 26 -0.06 3.26 5.03
C ASP A 26 0.35 3.19 3.56
N GLN A 27 -0.63 3.19 2.67
CA GLN A 27 -0.39 3.00 1.25
C GLN A 27 -0.01 4.27 0.52
N PHE A 28 -0.13 5.44 1.18
CA PHE A 28 0.11 6.71 0.52
C PHE A 28 0.53 7.78 1.54
N HIS A 29 1.72 8.33 1.38
CA HIS A 29 2.18 9.48 2.15
C HIS A 29 2.29 10.69 1.23
N HIS A 30 1.76 11.82 1.66
CA HIS A 30 1.69 12.99 0.81
C HIS A 30 1.86 14.30 1.60
N GLY A 31 2.42 15.28 0.94
CA GLY A 31 2.54 16.61 1.46
C GLY A 31 3.98 17.06 1.70
N ILE A 32 4.10 18.27 2.22
CA ILE A 32 5.40 18.95 2.33
C ILE A 32 6.35 18.18 3.24
N GLY A 33 5.85 17.65 4.35
CA GLY A 33 6.66 16.86 5.29
C GLY A 33 7.16 15.54 4.72
N TYR A 34 6.56 15.05 3.66
CA TYR A 34 6.98 13.86 2.93
C TYR A 34 7.72 14.16 1.63
N GLY A 35 8.11 15.42 1.44
CA GLY A 35 8.91 15.83 0.28
C GLY A 35 8.12 16.11 -0.99
N THR A 36 6.80 16.26 -0.90
CA THR A 36 5.99 16.74 -2.02
C THR A 36 6.30 18.22 -2.27
N HIS A 37 6.51 18.58 -3.53
CA HIS A 37 6.75 19.97 -3.89
C HIS A 37 5.54 20.83 -3.49
N PRO A 38 5.75 22.05 -2.90
CA PRO A 38 4.63 22.86 -2.41
C PRO A 38 3.55 23.15 -3.46
N GLU A 39 3.94 23.30 -4.73
CA GLU A 39 3.00 23.56 -5.82
C GLU A 39 2.14 22.32 -6.17
N GLU A 40 2.57 21.12 -5.79
CA GLU A 40 1.89 19.86 -6.05
C GLU A 40 1.20 19.32 -4.81
N ALA A 41 1.43 19.92 -3.65
CA ALA A 41 0.88 19.46 -2.39
C ALA A 41 -0.63 19.72 -2.32
N LEU A 42 -1.40 18.65 -2.09
CA LEU A 42 -2.85 18.69 -2.00
C LEU A 42 -3.28 18.54 -0.54
N ASP A 43 -4.33 19.26 -0.17
CA ASP A 43 -5.05 18.96 1.06
C ASP A 43 -5.66 17.56 0.96
N ALA A 44 -5.83 16.87 2.09
CA ALA A 44 -6.37 15.51 2.09
C ALA A 44 -7.77 15.46 1.45
N GLU A 45 -8.64 16.43 1.75
CA GLU A 45 -10.01 16.47 1.23
C GLU A 45 -10.24 17.67 0.33
N PRO A 46 -10.92 17.49 -0.85
CA PRO A 46 -11.33 16.21 -1.44
C PRO A 46 -10.29 15.59 -2.38
N ASP A 47 -9.39 16.40 -2.92
CA ASP A 47 -8.52 16.00 -4.04
C ASP A 47 -7.40 15.05 -3.61
N GLY A 48 -6.88 15.23 -2.41
CA GLY A 48 -5.85 14.35 -1.86
C GLY A 48 -6.31 12.91 -1.71
N LEU A 49 -7.48 12.69 -1.10
CA LEU A 49 -8.05 11.34 -0.97
C LEU A 49 -8.39 10.71 -2.31
N ARG A 50 -8.82 11.51 -3.28
CA ARG A 50 -9.05 11.02 -4.65
C ARG A 50 -7.75 10.54 -5.29
N ALA A 51 -6.67 11.30 -5.14
CA ALA A 51 -5.34 10.92 -5.62
C ALA A 51 -4.82 9.67 -4.92
N ALA A 52 -4.98 9.60 -3.59
CA ALA A 52 -4.60 8.43 -2.81
C ALA A 52 -5.38 7.18 -3.23
N GLY A 53 -6.69 7.29 -3.42
CA GLY A 53 -7.53 6.19 -3.89
C GLY A 53 -7.10 5.67 -5.25
N SER A 54 -6.81 6.56 -6.18
CA SER A 54 -6.30 6.20 -7.51
C SER A 54 -4.94 5.49 -7.41
N SER A 55 -4.06 5.96 -6.56
CA SER A 55 -2.75 5.34 -6.31
C SER A 55 -2.90 3.93 -5.73
N ILE A 56 -3.76 3.75 -4.74
CA ILE A 56 -4.03 2.44 -4.13
C ILE A 56 -4.61 1.47 -5.16
N GLU A 57 -5.53 1.92 -6.01
CA GLU A 57 -6.09 1.09 -7.09
C GLU A 57 -5.01 0.61 -8.07
N VAL A 58 -4.07 1.47 -8.44
CA VAL A 58 -2.92 1.06 -9.27
C VAL A 58 -2.12 -0.04 -8.56
N GLY A 59 -1.86 0.12 -7.28
CA GLY A 59 -1.17 -0.89 -6.47
C GLY A 59 -1.91 -2.24 -6.45
N ILE A 60 -3.23 -2.20 -6.29
CA ILE A 60 -4.06 -3.42 -6.33
C ILE A 60 -3.91 -4.14 -7.67
N ARG A 61 -3.94 -3.40 -8.80
CA ARG A 61 -3.80 -4.02 -10.14
C ARG A 61 -2.42 -4.67 -10.32
N LEU A 62 -1.38 -4.05 -9.78
CA LEU A 62 -0.02 -4.62 -9.83
C LEU A 62 0.10 -5.91 -8.99
N ILE A 63 -0.53 -5.94 -7.82
CA ILE A 63 -0.59 -7.16 -7.00
C ILE A 63 -1.36 -8.27 -7.72
N GLU A 64 -2.50 -7.95 -8.32
CA GLU A 64 -3.28 -8.90 -9.09
C GLU A 64 -2.48 -9.50 -10.25
N ALA A 65 -1.70 -8.66 -10.93
CA ALA A 65 -0.85 -9.09 -12.04
C ALA A 65 0.37 -9.92 -11.61
N GLY A 66 0.71 -9.92 -10.33
CA GLY A 66 1.95 -10.53 -9.83
C GLY A 66 3.19 -9.78 -10.28
N ASP A 67 3.06 -8.51 -10.58
CA ASP A 67 4.18 -7.64 -10.97
C ASP A 67 4.87 -7.08 -9.74
N TYR A 68 5.73 -7.88 -9.11
CA TYR A 68 6.43 -7.51 -7.89
C TYR A 68 7.38 -6.32 -8.09
N TRP A 69 8.05 -6.25 -9.22
CA TRP A 69 8.92 -5.12 -9.53
C TRP A 69 8.14 -3.83 -9.73
N GLY A 70 7.08 -3.88 -10.55
CA GLY A 70 6.19 -2.74 -10.75
C GLY A 70 5.57 -2.24 -9.46
N TYR A 71 5.15 -3.16 -8.59
CA TYR A 71 4.62 -2.81 -7.28
C TYR A 71 5.66 -2.11 -6.39
N ASN A 72 6.90 -2.61 -6.36
CA ASN A 72 7.97 -1.97 -5.62
C ASN A 72 8.20 -0.52 -6.09
N GLN A 73 8.26 -0.31 -7.39
CA GLN A 73 8.42 1.04 -7.96
C GLN A 73 7.24 1.94 -7.64
N HIS A 74 6.03 1.41 -7.74
CA HIS A 74 4.82 2.13 -7.37
C HIS A 74 4.86 2.58 -5.90
N CYS A 75 5.26 1.71 -4.99
CA CYS A 75 5.35 2.03 -3.56
C CYS A 75 6.40 3.11 -3.29
N VAL A 76 7.50 3.13 -4.02
CA VAL A 76 8.50 4.21 -3.91
C VAL A 76 7.88 5.56 -4.30
N ILE A 77 7.15 5.60 -5.40
CA ILE A 77 6.50 6.82 -5.90
C ILE A 77 5.41 7.29 -4.94
N ALA A 78 4.57 6.37 -4.47
CA ALA A 78 3.48 6.66 -3.54
C ALA A 78 3.97 6.87 -2.10
N LYS A 79 5.23 6.60 -1.82
CA LYS A 79 5.79 6.57 -0.47
C LYS A 79 4.98 5.65 0.45
N SER A 80 4.72 4.44 -0.04
CA SER A 80 3.90 3.44 0.63
C SER A 80 4.76 2.55 1.55
N ASP A 81 4.27 2.31 2.76
CA ASP A 81 4.87 1.35 3.69
C ASP A 81 4.49 -0.10 3.36
N ASP A 82 3.56 -0.30 2.45
CA ASP A 82 3.02 -1.61 2.09
C ASP A 82 3.94 -2.43 1.15
N ARG A 83 5.04 -1.85 0.72
CA ARG A 83 5.96 -2.45 -0.25
C ARG A 83 6.39 -3.86 0.11
N ASP A 84 6.69 -4.08 1.38
CA ASP A 84 7.32 -5.31 1.83
C ASP A 84 6.31 -6.36 2.32
N VAL A 85 5.03 -6.02 2.40
CA VAL A 85 4.00 -6.90 2.98
C VAL A 85 2.87 -7.27 2.01
N ALA A 86 2.37 -6.34 1.22
CA ALA A 86 1.20 -6.60 0.36
C ALA A 86 1.46 -7.65 -0.72
N GLN A 87 2.67 -7.72 -1.24
CA GLN A 87 3.07 -8.72 -2.24
C GLN A 87 2.97 -10.15 -1.72
N LEU A 88 3.03 -10.32 -0.40
CA LEU A 88 2.98 -11.63 0.25
C LEU A 88 1.68 -12.36 -0.07
N PHE A 89 0.57 -11.65 -0.13
CA PHE A 89 -0.74 -12.21 -0.47
C PHE A 89 -0.69 -12.95 -1.82
N ARG A 90 -0.20 -12.26 -2.84
CA ARG A 90 -0.12 -12.78 -4.20
C ARG A 90 0.82 -13.98 -4.29
N TYR A 91 1.96 -13.90 -3.61
CA TYR A 91 2.94 -14.96 -3.61
C TYR A 91 2.42 -16.23 -2.90
N LEU A 92 1.77 -16.06 -1.75
CA LEU A 92 1.28 -17.19 -0.95
C LEU A 92 0.00 -17.83 -1.50
N ARG A 93 -0.86 -17.04 -2.13
CA ARG A 93 -2.20 -17.49 -2.53
C ARG A 93 -2.38 -17.67 -4.04
N GLY A 94 -1.40 -17.28 -4.85
CA GLY A 94 -1.52 -17.28 -6.30
C GLY A 94 -2.39 -16.13 -6.82
N PRO A 95 -3.02 -16.28 -7.99
CA PRO A 95 -3.83 -15.22 -8.57
C PRO A 95 -4.94 -14.73 -7.64
N LEU A 96 -5.04 -13.41 -7.50
CA LEU A 96 -5.97 -12.73 -6.59
C LEU A 96 -6.78 -11.68 -7.34
N GLU A 97 -7.96 -11.39 -6.81
CA GLU A 97 -8.72 -10.18 -7.12
C GLU A 97 -8.78 -9.30 -5.88
N GLY A 98 -8.43 -8.03 -6.03
CA GLY A 98 -8.41 -7.04 -4.96
C GLY A 98 -9.52 -6.03 -5.10
N THR A 99 -10.05 -5.58 -3.96
CA THR A 99 -11.09 -4.56 -3.87
C THR A 99 -10.71 -3.55 -2.80
N LEU A 100 -10.73 -2.26 -3.16
CA LEU A 100 -10.64 -1.18 -2.17
C LEU A 100 -12.01 -0.98 -1.56
N LEU A 101 -12.16 -1.30 -0.28
CA LEU A 101 -13.45 -1.23 0.44
C LEU A 101 -13.68 0.14 1.06
N ASP A 102 -12.63 0.76 1.57
CA ASP A 102 -12.70 2.06 2.23
C ASP A 102 -11.33 2.72 2.23
N ILE A 103 -11.30 4.04 2.45
CA ILE A 103 -10.07 4.83 2.53
C ILE A 103 -10.22 5.89 3.61
N GLY A 104 -9.15 6.10 4.36
CA GLY A 104 -9.08 7.14 5.36
C GLY A 104 -7.71 7.80 5.36
N TYR A 105 -7.58 8.87 6.14
CA TYR A 105 -6.29 9.55 6.30
C TYR A 105 -6.06 10.01 7.72
N SER A 106 -4.80 10.25 8.04
CA SER A 106 -4.36 10.92 9.26
C SER A 106 -3.55 12.15 8.90
N ASP A 107 -3.88 13.27 9.54
CA ASP A 107 -3.07 14.50 9.45
C ASP A 107 -1.82 14.31 10.32
N ALA A 108 -0.65 14.44 9.70
CA ALA A 108 0.63 14.27 10.36
C ALA A 108 1.35 15.61 10.64
N THR A 109 0.70 16.72 10.33
CA THR A 109 1.29 18.07 10.42
C THR A 109 1.80 18.37 11.82
N GLU A 110 0.95 18.27 12.82
CA GLU A 110 1.35 18.54 14.22
C GLU A 110 2.26 17.46 14.79
N LEU A 111 1.93 16.20 14.52
CA LEU A 111 2.66 15.05 15.07
C LEU A 111 4.14 15.09 14.75
N TYR A 112 4.49 15.47 13.53
CA TYR A 112 5.87 15.52 13.08
C TYR A 112 6.44 16.94 12.97
N GLY A 113 5.66 17.95 13.40
CA GLY A 113 6.11 19.35 13.31
C GLY A 113 6.40 19.82 11.88
N GLN A 114 5.64 19.32 10.92
CA GLN A 114 5.84 19.62 9.49
C GLN A 114 4.83 20.65 9.01
N PRO A 115 5.15 21.41 7.93
CA PRO A 115 4.18 22.33 7.34
C PRO A 115 2.99 21.60 6.72
N PRO A 116 1.77 22.20 6.76
CA PRO A 116 0.63 21.65 6.05
C PRO A 116 0.72 21.91 4.53
N PRO A 117 0.13 21.06 3.66
CA PRO A 117 -0.45 19.78 4.03
C PRO A 117 0.62 18.69 4.22
N THR A 118 0.44 17.86 5.23
CA THR A 118 1.28 16.67 5.47
C THR A 118 0.38 15.60 6.08
N TRP A 119 0.13 14.52 5.36
CA TRP A 119 -0.83 13.49 5.75
C TRP A 119 -0.49 12.13 5.15
N ALA A 120 -1.06 11.09 5.73
CA ALA A 120 -0.94 9.72 5.24
C ALA A 120 -2.33 9.12 5.04
N ALA A 121 -2.50 8.33 4.00
CA ALA A 121 -3.73 7.62 3.73
C ALA A 121 -3.53 6.12 3.77
N GLY A 122 -4.52 5.43 4.29
CA GLY A 122 -4.60 3.99 4.29
C GLY A 122 -5.91 3.52 3.67
N GLY A 123 -5.84 2.43 2.92
CA GLY A 123 -6.98 1.78 2.34
C GLY A 123 -7.29 0.47 3.06
N PHE A 124 -8.57 0.20 3.28
CA PHE A 124 -9.01 -1.12 3.70
C PHE A 124 -9.30 -1.93 2.44
N MET A 125 -8.44 -2.92 2.19
CA MET A 125 -8.46 -3.72 0.99
C MET A 125 -8.78 -5.17 1.32
N LYS A 126 -9.47 -5.84 0.40
CA LYS A 126 -9.75 -7.27 0.45
C LYS A 126 -9.21 -7.93 -0.81
N PHE A 127 -8.48 -9.02 -0.64
CA PHE A 127 -8.00 -9.86 -1.73
C PHE A 127 -8.59 -11.25 -1.61
N GLU A 128 -9.13 -11.74 -2.71
CA GLU A 128 -9.72 -13.07 -2.82
C GLU A 128 -9.04 -13.87 -3.91
N LYS A 129 -8.92 -15.18 -3.71
CA LYS A 129 -8.39 -16.06 -4.75
C LYS A 129 -9.31 -16.06 -5.97
N VAL A 130 -8.68 -15.98 -7.14
CA VAL A 130 -9.38 -16.20 -8.41
C VAL A 130 -9.67 -17.70 -8.54
N VAL A 131 -10.92 -17.99 -8.78
CA VAL A 131 -11.40 -19.39 -8.89
C VAL A 131 -11.24 -19.88 -10.32
#